data_223517645ba022b773ef5f404a531289
#
_entry.id   223517645ba022b773ef5f404a531289
#
_cell.length_a   1.000
_cell.length_b   1.000
_cell.length_c   1.000
_cell.angle_alpha   90.00
_cell.angle_beta   90.00
_cell.angle_gamma   90.00
#
_symmetry.space_group_name_H-M   'P 1'
#
loop_
_entity.id
_entity.type
_entity.pdbx_description
1 polymer ?
#
loop_
_entity_poly.entity_id
_entity_poly.type
_entity_poly.pdbx_seq_one_letter_code
_entity_poly.pdbx_strand_id
1 'polypeptide(L)'
;MTTTTARLRAFTDDDYPAWVAGGNACYPDYPWSVEEARHQDQKWDHGRFFKTRIVVEEDGRVVGSVEVYHRPSRFHPDRYAFDIWVLPDRRRRGHGSALHEAGVKVLRDRNALAATAGVKESMADGVEFTKKRGWVEVKRDWESRLAVADFDFERFAGATERVTAQGIRISTFADELAHDPGASRKAFDLTDECRRDVPAMDAPTDVTFEEWRQDWIDAPSFLPDAFFIAIDAKGRWLAVSNLQRSIEDPSFIWQGLTGVRREARGRGLAMALKLATVRYARRCGVDHIKTWNDQRNRPMLAINEAMGFAKQPSWIGIELRLRP
;
A
#
# COMPACT_ATOMS: atom_id res chain seq x y z
N MET A 1 44.10 5.20 9.18
CA MET A 1 42.63 5.24 9.38
C MET A 1 42.05 6.03 8.23
N THR A 2 41.42 5.37 7.25
CA THR A 2 40.79 6.04 6.13
C THR A 2 39.56 6.76 6.69
N THR A 3 39.52 8.08 6.59
CA THR A 3 38.37 8.87 7.04
C THR A 3 37.24 8.56 6.09
N THR A 4 36.27 7.73 6.53
CA THR A 4 35.06 7.43 5.81
C THR A 4 34.28 8.74 5.63
N THR A 5 34.13 9.20 4.39
CA THR A 5 33.44 10.46 4.09
C THR A 5 32.02 10.19 3.74
N ALA A 6 31.12 10.40 4.70
CA ALA A 6 29.70 10.37 4.45
C ALA A 6 29.20 11.76 4.00
N ARG A 7 28.42 11.82 2.91
CA ARG A 7 27.81 13.07 2.42
C ARG A 7 26.33 12.89 2.08
N LEU A 8 25.55 13.92 2.32
CA LEU A 8 24.19 14.03 1.81
C LEU A 8 24.22 14.65 0.41
N ARG A 9 23.42 14.09 -0.49
CA ARG A 9 23.18 14.65 -1.83
C ARG A 9 21.77 14.33 -2.34
N ALA A 10 21.36 15.05 -3.37
CA ALA A 10 20.14 14.72 -4.08
C ALA A 10 20.24 13.32 -4.71
N PHE A 11 19.10 12.63 -4.79
CA PHE A 11 18.94 11.39 -5.53
C PHE A 11 19.08 11.65 -7.03
N THR A 12 19.63 10.70 -7.76
CA THR A 12 19.74 10.70 -9.22
C THR A 12 19.24 9.38 -9.79
N ASP A 13 19.00 9.31 -11.09
CA ASP A 13 18.51 8.11 -11.77
C ASP A 13 19.46 6.90 -11.65
N ASP A 14 20.75 7.14 -11.49
CA ASP A 14 21.74 6.08 -11.28
C ASP A 14 21.62 5.43 -9.90
N ASP A 15 20.93 6.08 -8.96
CA ASP A 15 20.75 5.56 -7.59
C ASP A 15 19.66 4.51 -7.48
N TYR A 16 18.75 4.37 -8.45
CA TYR A 16 17.62 3.44 -8.35
C TYR A 16 18.01 2.02 -7.90
N PRO A 17 19.02 1.36 -8.49
CA PRO A 17 19.37 0.01 -8.06
C PRO A 17 19.81 -0.06 -6.59
N ALA A 18 20.67 0.86 -6.17
CA ALA A 18 21.17 0.91 -4.80
C ALA A 18 20.08 1.34 -3.80
N TRP A 19 19.22 2.27 -4.19
CA TRP A 19 18.12 2.78 -3.37
C TRP A 19 17.06 1.69 -3.13
N VAL A 20 16.65 0.97 -4.16
CA VAL A 20 15.71 -0.15 -4.06
C VAL A 20 16.29 -1.30 -3.24
N ALA A 21 17.54 -1.71 -3.54
CA ALA A 21 18.22 -2.75 -2.77
C ALA A 21 18.35 -2.39 -1.29
N GLY A 22 18.64 -1.12 -0.97
CA GLY A 22 18.71 -0.62 0.40
C GLY A 22 17.37 -0.63 1.12
N GLY A 23 16.30 -0.22 0.45
CA GLY A 23 14.93 -0.31 0.95
C GLY A 23 14.53 -1.75 1.25
N ASN A 24 14.77 -2.68 0.30
CA ASN A 24 14.48 -4.10 0.45
C ASN A 24 15.27 -4.74 1.60
N ALA A 25 16.55 -4.35 1.78
CA ALA A 25 17.35 -4.82 2.93
C ALA A 25 16.82 -4.33 4.28
N CYS A 26 16.16 -3.15 4.31
CA CYS A 26 15.50 -2.62 5.51
C CYS A 26 14.13 -3.23 5.76
N TYR A 27 13.41 -3.60 4.70
CA TYR A 27 12.03 -4.10 4.73
C TYR A 27 11.86 -5.35 3.83
N PRO A 28 12.52 -6.47 4.18
CA PRO A 28 12.54 -7.67 3.33
C PRO A 28 11.15 -8.30 3.09
N ASP A 29 10.21 -8.05 3.98
CA ASP A 29 8.81 -8.51 3.81
C ASP A 29 8.03 -7.75 2.71
N TYR A 30 8.58 -6.63 2.20
CA TYR A 30 7.93 -5.70 1.26
C TYR A 30 8.86 -5.35 0.10
N PRO A 31 9.33 -6.33 -0.64
CA PRO A 31 10.31 -6.09 -1.70
C PRO A 31 9.68 -5.27 -2.84
N TRP A 32 10.47 -4.36 -3.38
CA TRP A 32 10.16 -3.57 -4.56
C TRP A 32 11.16 -3.89 -5.66
N SER A 33 10.70 -3.81 -6.92
CA SER A 33 11.58 -3.86 -8.07
C SER A 33 12.02 -2.45 -8.49
N VAL A 34 13.13 -2.37 -9.22
CA VAL A 34 13.57 -1.12 -9.85
C VAL A 34 12.52 -0.64 -10.87
N GLU A 35 11.86 -1.58 -11.56
CA GLU A 35 10.79 -1.28 -12.52
C GLU A 35 9.60 -0.60 -11.84
N GLU A 36 9.11 -1.14 -10.73
CA GLU A 36 8.02 -0.53 -9.95
C GLU A 36 8.39 0.86 -9.45
N ALA A 37 9.61 1.03 -8.92
CA ALA A 37 10.10 2.31 -8.44
C ALA A 37 10.15 3.37 -9.54
N ARG A 38 10.68 3.01 -10.73
CA ARG A 38 10.71 3.89 -11.90
C ARG A 38 9.32 4.21 -12.42
N HIS A 39 8.43 3.22 -12.51
CA HIS A 39 7.05 3.43 -12.92
C HIS A 39 6.33 4.43 -12.00
N GLN A 40 6.51 4.30 -10.68
CA GLN A 40 5.94 5.25 -9.71
C GLN A 40 6.47 6.68 -9.89
N ASP A 41 7.75 6.85 -10.21
CA ASP A 41 8.34 8.17 -10.41
C ASP A 41 7.98 8.77 -11.77
N GLN A 42 7.89 7.97 -12.84
CA GLN A 42 7.51 8.42 -14.20
C GLN A 42 6.09 8.99 -14.26
N LYS A 43 5.15 8.42 -13.51
CA LYS A 43 3.76 8.90 -13.44
C LYS A 43 3.55 10.05 -12.46
N TRP A 44 4.60 10.47 -11.73
CA TRP A 44 4.46 11.52 -10.71
C TRP A 44 4.22 12.88 -11.34
N ASP A 45 3.07 13.50 -11.05
CA ASP A 45 2.75 14.85 -11.50
C ASP A 45 3.45 15.89 -10.62
N HIS A 46 4.67 16.28 -11.04
CA HIS A 46 5.45 17.31 -10.37
C HIS A 46 4.83 18.72 -10.44
N GLY A 47 3.88 18.96 -11.33
CA GLY A 47 3.15 20.23 -11.42
C GLY A 47 2.14 20.36 -10.26
N ARG A 48 1.60 19.25 -9.79
CA ARG A 48 0.57 19.21 -8.75
C ARG A 48 1.10 18.75 -7.39
N PHE A 49 2.02 17.80 -7.37
CA PHE A 49 2.49 17.17 -6.14
C PHE A 49 3.99 17.32 -5.95
N PHE A 50 4.38 17.73 -4.76
CA PHE A 50 5.78 17.80 -4.40
C PHE A 50 6.33 16.41 -4.07
N LYS A 51 7.58 16.17 -4.50
CA LYS A 51 8.37 15.01 -4.14
C LYS A 51 9.86 15.35 -4.19
N THR A 52 10.62 14.94 -3.19
CA THR A 52 12.08 15.02 -3.20
C THR A 52 12.67 13.85 -2.45
N ARG A 53 13.86 13.43 -2.89
CA ARG A 53 14.61 12.34 -2.29
C ARG A 53 16.06 12.77 -2.08
N ILE A 54 16.58 12.55 -0.87
CA ILE A 54 17.95 12.81 -0.48
C ILE A 54 18.57 11.49 -0.05
N VAL A 55 19.79 11.20 -0.49
CA VAL A 55 20.54 10.03 -0.10
C VAL A 55 21.75 10.41 0.72
N VAL A 56 22.17 9.50 1.61
CA VAL A 56 23.49 9.54 2.23
C VAL A 56 24.38 8.53 1.53
N GLU A 57 25.49 9.04 1.02
CA GLU A 57 26.54 8.26 0.36
C GLU A 57 27.75 8.14 1.28
N GLU A 58 28.24 6.92 1.49
CA GLU A 58 29.44 6.61 2.24
C GLU A 58 30.34 5.76 1.34
N ASP A 59 31.57 6.25 1.07
CA ASP A 59 32.56 5.59 0.20
C ASP A 59 32.00 5.19 -1.19
N GLY A 60 31.23 6.08 -1.81
CA GLY A 60 30.62 5.86 -3.13
C GLY A 60 29.39 4.94 -3.14
N ARG A 61 28.89 4.53 -1.98
CA ARG A 61 27.71 3.67 -1.84
C ARG A 61 26.57 4.42 -1.15
N VAL A 62 25.36 4.34 -1.71
CA VAL A 62 24.15 4.80 -1.03
C VAL A 62 23.86 3.89 0.17
N VAL A 63 23.87 4.45 1.37
CA VAL A 63 23.68 3.71 2.63
C VAL A 63 22.43 4.12 3.40
N GLY A 64 21.71 5.10 2.91
CA GLY A 64 20.43 5.54 3.47
C GLY A 64 19.74 6.59 2.60
N SER A 65 18.47 6.80 2.84
CA SER A 65 17.66 7.79 2.12
C SER A 65 16.60 8.39 3.01
N VAL A 66 16.21 9.62 2.70
CA VAL A 66 14.96 10.24 3.14
C VAL A 66 14.19 10.73 1.94
N GLU A 67 12.89 10.49 1.93
CA GLU A 67 11.97 10.99 0.92
C GLU A 67 10.88 11.82 1.60
N VAL A 68 10.57 12.99 1.01
CA VAL A 68 9.49 13.89 1.44
C VAL A 68 8.59 14.15 0.25
N TYR A 69 7.30 13.81 0.38
CA TYR A 69 6.38 13.87 -0.75
C TYR A 69 4.93 14.10 -0.32
N HIS A 70 4.10 14.60 -1.24
CA HIS A 70 2.65 14.58 -1.07
C HIS A 70 2.09 13.17 -1.29
N ARG A 71 0.95 12.86 -0.69
CA ARG A 71 0.19 11.64 -1.01
C ARG A 71 -0.92 11.98 -2.00
N PRO A 72 -0.81 11.67 -3.29
CA PRO A 72 -1.81 12.07 -4.29
C PRO A 72 -3.23 11.64 -3.93
N SER A 73 -3.41 10.40 -3.46
CA SER A 73 -4.73 9.86 -3.06
C SER A 73 -5.33 10.48 -1.79
N ARG A 74 -4.52 11.24 -1.03
CA ARG A 74 -4.86 11.90 0.25
C ARG A 74 -4.16 13.25 0.34
N PHE A 75 -4.28 14.06 -0.73
CA PHE A 75 -3.55 15.30 -0.87
C PHE A 75 -4.02 16.38 0.10
N HIS A 76 -3.05 17.02 0.70
CA HIS A 76 -3.20 18.28 1.43
C HIS A 76 -1.94 19.13 1.15
N PRO A 77 -2.08 20.41 0.81
CA PRO A 77 -0.93 21.22 0.36
C PRO A 77 0.20 21.37 1.38
N ASP A 78 -0.13 21.29 2.67
CA ASP A 78 0.83 21.51 3.76
C ASP A 78 1.13 20.24 4.57
N ARG A 79 0.63 19.05 4.15
CA ARG A 79 0.89 17.77 4.82
C ARG A 79 1.64 16.84 3.89
N TYR A 80 2.70 16.25 4.41
CA TYR A 80 3.64 15.44 3.62
C TYR A 80 3.78 14.04 4.20
N ALA A 81 4.12 13.08 3.35
CA ALA A 81 4.69 11.81 3.76
C ALA A 81 6.20 11.98 3.96
N PHE A 82 6.76 11.17 4.86
CA PHE A 82 8.17 11.19 5.22
C PHE A 82 8.66 9.76 5.41
N ASP A 83 9.46 9.28 4.47
CA ASP A 83 10.03 7.95 4.52
C ASP A 83 11.55 8.04 4.70
N ILE A 84 12.09 7.26 5.63
CA ILE A 84 13.52 7.25 5.94
C ILE A 84 14.00 5.83 6.19
N TRP A 85 15.15 5.50 5.63
CA TRP A 85 15.82 4.25 5.95
C TRP A 85 17.36 4.42 5.97
N VAL A 86 18.02 3.56 6.74
CA VAL A 86 19.48 3.39 6.77
C VAL A 86 19.77 1.91 6.79
N LEU A 87 20.71 1.46 5.96
CA LEU A 87 21.15 0.06 5.89
C LEU A 87 21.46 -0.48 7.29
N PRO A 88 21.03 -1.71 7.63
CA PRO A 88 21.21 -2.28 8.97
C PRO A 88 22.67 -2.21 9.47
N ASP A 89 23.63 -2.53 8.60
CA ASP A 89 25.08 -2.54 8.92
C ASP A 89 25.72 -1.12 8.97
N ARG A 90 24.95 -0.09 8.63
CA ARG A 90 25.37 1.33 8.64
C ARG A 90 24.62 2.18 9.68
N ARG A 91 23.78 1.56 10.50
CA ARG A 91 23.07 2.24 11.60
C ARG A 91 24.05 2.66 12.71
N ARG A 92 23.59 3.56 13.59
CA ARG A 92 24.33 4.08 14.76
C ARG A 92 25.63 4.85 14.41
N ARG A 93 25.72 5.36 13.15
CA ARG A 93 26.82 6.20 12.66
C ARG A 93 26.42 7.66 12.38
N GLY A 94 25.23 8.08 12.84
CA GLY A 94 24.73 9.44 12.61
C GLY A 94 23.90 9.63 11.33
N HIS A 95 23.94 8.69 10.36
CA HIS A 95 23.26 8.83 9.07
C HIS A 95 21.77 9.10 9.20
N GLY A 96 21.06 8.36 10.06
CA GLY A 96 19.63 8.58 10.30
C GLY A 96 19.31 9.97 10.85
N SER A 97 20.18 10.52 11.72
CA SER A 97 20.03 11.89 12.24
C SER A 97 20.20 12.92 11.12
N ALA A 98 21.27 12.79 10.34
CA ALA A 98 21.56 13.70 9.22
C ALA A 98 20.42 13.69 8.17
N LEU A 99 19.91 12.50 7.79
CA LEU A 99 18.78 12.38 6.87
C LEU A 99 17.50 12.97 7.44
N HIS A 100 17.21 12.71 8.72
CA HIS A 100 16.03 13.27 9.38
C HIS A 100 16.09 14.81 9.41
N GLU A 101 17.22 15.39 9.78
CA GLU A 101 17.43 16.84 9.80
C GLU A 101 17.28 17.45 8.40
N ALA A 102 17.83 16.81 7.37
CA ALA A 102 17.68 17.22 5.98
C ALA A 102 16.21 17.19 5.54
N GLY A 103 15.47 16.10 5.83
CA GLY A 103 14.06 15.99 5.50
C GLY A 103 13.20 17.00 6.27
N VAL A 104 13.47 17.23 7.57
CA VAL A 104 12.78 18.27 8.36
C VAL A 104 13.09 19.66 7.84
N LYS A 105 14.31 19.92 7.37
CA LYS A 105 14.63 21.20 6.70
C LYS A 105 13.77 21.40 5.46
N VAL A 106 13.62 20.40 4.60
CA VAL A 106 12.71 20.45 3.43
C VAL A 106 11.29 20.81 3.86
N LEU A 107 10.77 20.17 4.90
CA LEU A 107 9.42 20.46 5.41
C LEU A 107 9.27 21.89 5.91
N ARG A 108 10.27 22.40 6.63
CA ARG A 108 10.29 23.81 7.13
C ARG A 108 10.37 24.82 6.00
N ASP A 109 11.25 24.58 5.02
CA ASP A 109 11.39 25.45 3.84
C ASP A 109 10.07 25.53 3.02
N ARG A 110 9.23 24.51 3.12
CA ARG A 110 7.88 24.45 2.53
C ARG A 110 6.76 24.92 3.44
N ASN A 111 7.08 25.42 4.61
CA ASN A 111 6.11 25.86 5.62
C ASN A 111 5.06 24.75 5.93
N ALA A 112 5.50 23.49 6.03
CA ALA A 112 4.62 22.35 6.26
C ALA A 112 3.88 22.46 7.60
N LEU A 113 2.62 22.04 7.62
CA LEU A 113 1.81 21.87 8.83
C LEU A 113 2.28 20.64 9.62
N ALA A 114 2.40 19.52 8.91
CA ALA A 114 2.79 18.26 9.51
C ALA A 114 3.39 17.30 8.46
N ALA A 115 4.11 16.33 8.96
CA ALA A 115 4.53 15.16 8.18
C ALA A 115 4.03 13.87 8.85
N THR A 116 3.73 12.85 8.03
CA THR A 116 3.32 11.52 8.48
C THR A 116 4.30 10.48 8.00
N ALA A 117 4.60 9.51 8.85
CA ALA A 117 5.49 8.39 8.54
C ALA A 117 4.91 7.06 9.07
N GLY A 118 5.52 5.95 8.68
CA GLY A 118 5.23 4.65 9.24
C GLY A 118 6.47 4.02 9.86
N VAL A 119 6.32 3.36 11.01
CA VAL A 119 7.37 2.53 11.60
C VAL A 119 6.79 1.18 12.02
N LYS A 120 7.48 0.09 11.67
CA LYS A 120 7.03 -1.26 12.05
C LYS A 120 7.25 -1.47 13.55
N GLU A 121 6.24 -1.95 14.27
CA GLU A 121 6.26 -2.18 15.71
C GLU A 121 7.44 -3.08 16.14
N SER A 122 7.82 -4.03 15.31
CA SER A 122 8.98 -4.92 15.53
C SER A 122 10.34 -4.23 15.39
N MET A 123 10.39 -3.00 14.85
CA MET A 123 11.62 -2.22 14.70
C MET A 123 11.84 -1.30 15.91
N ALA A 124 12.21 -1.87 17.06
CA ALA A 124 12.35 -1.14 18.32
C ALA A 124 13.26 0.11 18.20
N ASP A 125 14.40 -0.02 17.50
CA ASP A 125 15.31 1.11 17.25
C ASP A 125 14.66 2.22 16.43
N GLY A 126 13.81 1.86 15.46
CA GLY A 126 13.06 2.81 14.64
C GLY A 126 11.99 3.54 15.46
N VAL A 127 11.28 2.79 16.30
CA VAL A 127 10.27 3.36 17.22
C VAL A 127 10.91 4.33 18.20
N GLU A 128 12.05 3.97 18.79
CA GLU A 128 12.78 4.85 19.71
C GLU A 128 13.34 6.09 18.99
N PHE A 129 13.88 5.89 17.78
CA PHE A 129 14.42 6.98 16.94
C PHE A 129 13.37 8.06 16.66
N THR A 130 12.14 7.65 16.30
CA THR A 130 11.05 8.57 15.99
C THR A 130 10.51 9.25 17.24
N LYS A 131 10.31 8.52 18.34
CA LYS A 131 9.88 9.10 19.62
C LYS A 131 10.82 10.20 20.14
N LYS A 132 12.13 9.96 20.09
CA LYS A 132 13.15 10.95 20.50
C LYS A 132 13.16 12.23 19.66
N ARG A 133 12.50 12.21 18.47
CA ARG A 133 12.41 13.34 17.55
C ARG A 133 11.03 13.99 17.50
N GLY A 134 10.19 13.67 18.48
CA GLY A 134 8.89 14.32 18.63
C GLY A 134 7.79 13.78 17.73
N TRP A 135 8.01 12.63 17.07
CA TRP A 135 6.94 11.95 16.34
C TRP A 135 5.96 11.30 17.32
N VAL A 136 4.67 11.47 17.07
CA VAL A 136 3.57 10.97 17.92
C VAL A 136 2.77 9.94 17.16
N GLU A 137 2.42 8.83 17.81
CA GLU A 137 1.53 7.82 17.24
C GLU A 137 0.13 8.39 17.00
N VAL A 138 -0.43 8.15 15.79
CA VAL A 138 -1.76 8.63 15.41
C VAL A 138 -2.68 7.53 14.88
N LYS A 139 -2.12 6.38 14.46
CA LYS A 139 -2.90 5.19 14.04
C LYS A 139 -2.05 3.93 14.08
N ARG A 140 -2.70 2.78 13.90
CA ARG A 140 -2.05 1.49 13.62
C ARG A 140 -2.72 0.80 12.46
N ASP A 141 -1.91 0.23 11.58
CA ASP A 141 -2.34 -0.64 10.50
C ASP A 141 -1.87 -2.06 10.83
N TRP A 142 -2.82 -2.99 10.94
CA TRP A 142 -2.50 -4.40 11.09
C TRP A 142 -2.15 -5.01 9.74
N GLU A 143 -0.94 -5.50 9.62
CA GLU A 143 -0.63 -6.47 8.59
C GLU A 143 -1.23 -7.81 8.97
N SER A 144 -1.77 -8.53 7.99
CA SER A 144 -2.29 -9.88 8.20
C SER A 144 -1.89 -10.76 7.03
N ARG A 145 -1.56 -12.03 7.32
CA ARG A 145 -1.11 -13.02 6.33
C ARG A 145 -2.01 -14.24 6.39
N LEU A 146 -2.42 -14.72 5.21
CA LEU A 146 -3.15 -15.98 5.07
C LEU A 146 -2.25 -17.02 4.41
N ALA A 147 -2.01 -18.15 5.05
CA ALA A 147 -1.40 -19.31 4.41
C ALA A 147 -2.41 -19.94 3.45
N VAL A 148 -2.07 -19.94 2.15
CA VAL A 148 -3.01 -20.32 1.09
C VAL A 148 -3.24 -21.84 1.04
N ALA A 149 -2.19 -22.63 1.27
CA ALA A 149 -2.25 -24.09 1.24
C ALA A 149 -3.19 -24.64 2.31
N ASP A 150 -3.15 -24.03 3.51
CA ASP A 150 -3.90 -24.51 4.69
C ASP A 150 -5.34 -23.97 4.75
N PHE A 151 -5.77 -23.17 3.76
CA PHE A 151 -7.09 -22.57 3.80
C PHE A 151 -8.19 -23.61 3.60
N ASP A 152 -9.07 -23.72 4.59
CA ASP A 152 -10.21 -24.64 4.58
C ASP A 152 -11.46 -23.94 3.98
N PHE A 153 -11.80 -24.29 2.74
CA PHE A 153 -12.98 -23.78 2.06
C PHE A 153 -14.29 -24.34 2.61
N GLU A 154 -14.29 -25.53 3.23
CA GLU A 154 -15.50 -26.17 3.76
C GLU A 154 -16.11 -25.34 4.89
N ARG A 155 -15.30 -24.64 5.66
CA ARG A 155 -15.77 -23.69 6.69
C ARG A 155 -16.65 -22.58 6.13
N PHE A 156 -16.58 -22.32 4.83
CA PHE A 156 -17.31 -21.27 4.12
C PHE A 156 -18.28 -21.84 3.08
N ALA A 157 -18.62 -23.12 3.18
CA ALA A 157 -19.59 -23.77 2.29
C ALA A 157 -20.90 -22.96 2.22
N GLY A 158 -21.44 -22.82 1.03
CA GLY A 158 -22.65 -22.06 0.77
C GLY A 158 -22.49 -20.53 0.77
N ALA A 159 -21.29 -19.97 1.05
CA ALA A 159 -21.11 -18.51 1.07
C ALA A 159 -21.29 -17.89 -0.33
N THR A 160 -20.73 -18.51 -1.36
CA THR A 160 -20.89 -18.07 -2.75
C THR A 160 -22.31 -18.33 -3.25
N GLU A 161 -22.87 -19.47 -2.95
CA GLU A 161 -24.21 -19.90 -3.32
C GLU A 161 -25.29 -18.96 -2.74
N ARG A 162 -25.10 -18.49 -1.50
CA ARG A 162 -25.99 -17.48 -0.90
C ARG A 162 -25.96 -16.15 -1.65
N VAL A 163 -24.86 -15.79 -2.28
CA VAL A 163 -24.74 -14.58 -3.11
C VAL A 163 -25.43 -14.81 -4.46
N THR A 164 -25.16 -15.93 -5.12
CA THR A 164 -25.78 -16.26 -6.42
C THR A 164 -27.30 -16.44 -6.32
N ALA A 165 -27.80 -17.00 -5.22
CA ALA A 165 -29.25 -17.12 -4.95
C ALA A 165 -29.97 -15.75 -4.86
N GLN A 166 -29.22 -14.65 -4.66
CA GLN A 166 -29.74 -13.30 -4.68
C GLN A 166 -29.75 -12.68 -6.10
N GLY A 167 -29.50 -13.46 -7.14
CA GLY A 167 -29.38 -12.98 -8.52
C GLY A 167 -28.07 -12.19 -8.79
N ILE A 168 -27.02 -12.40 -7.96
CA ILE A 168 -25.73 -11.73 -8.10
C ILE A 168 -24.72 -12.73 -8.65
N ARG A 169 -24.08 -12.38 -9.76
CA ARG A 169 -22.96 -13.15 -10.31
C ARG A 169 -21.63 -12.59 -9.85
N ILE A 170 -20.63 -13.45 -9.70
CA ILE A 170 -19.24 -13.07 -9.49
C ILE A 170 -18.51 -13.23 -10.82
N SER A 171 -17.79 -12.20 -11.23
CA SER A 171 -17.04 -12.13 -12.48
C SER A 171 -15.64 -11.58 -12.22
N THR A 172 -14.76 -11.62 -13.23
CA THR A 172 -13.47 -10.96 -13.19
C THR A 172 -13.49 -9.70 -14.06
N PHE A 173 -12.55 -8.78 -13.81
CA PHE A 173 -12.38 -7.60 -14.67
C PHE A 173 -11.99 -8.01 -16.10
N ALA A 174 -11.18 -9.05 -16.26
CA ALA A 174 -10.81 -9.58 -17.57
C ALA A 174 -12.05 -10.04 -18.35
N ASP A 175 -12.95 -10.82 -17.72
CA ASP A 175 -14.17 -11.28 -18.35
C ASP A 175 -15.08 -10.11 -18.74
N GLU A 176 -15.26 -9.15 -17.83
CA GLU A 176 -16.11 -7.98 -18.11
C GLU A 176 -15.53 -7.11 -19.22
N LEU A 177 -14.21 -6.89 -19.23
CA LEU A 177 -13.55 -6.09 -20.26
C LEU A 177 -13.70 -6.71 -21.67
N ALA A 178 -13.77 -8.04 -21.76
CA ALA A 178 -13.96 -8.75 -23.04
C ALA A 178 -15.34 -8.51 -23.65
N HIS A 179 -16.36 -8.14 -22.84
CA HIS A 179 -17.76 -8.04 -23.25
C HIS A 179 -18.36 -6.64 -23.10
N ASP A 180 -17.69 -5.76 -22.34
CA ASP A 180 -18.18 -4.41 -22.04
C ASP A 180 -17.07 -3.36 -22.21
N PRO A 181 -17.08 -2.55 -23.27
CA PRO A 181 -16.14 -1.46 -23.46
C PRO A 181 -16.16 -0.44 -22.30
N GLY A 182 -17.24 -0.37 -21.52
CA GLY A 182 -17.38 0.48 -20.36
C GLY A 182 -16.84 -0.11 -19.06
N ALA A 183 -16.31 -1.34 -19.07
CA ALA A 183 -15.86 -2.06 -17.87
C ALA A 183 -14.83 -1.26 -17.04
N SER A 184 -13.85 -0.62 -17.69
CA SER A 184 -12.85 0.20 -17.00
C SER A 184 -13.48 1.38 -16.26
N ARG A 185 -14.47 2.03 -16.85
CA ARG A 185 -15.17 3.13 -16.18
C ARG A 185 -16.01 2.64 -15.00
N LYS A 186 -16.70 1.51 -15.14
CA LYS A 186 -17.44 0.89 -14.04
C LYS A 186 -16.52 0.47 -12.89
N ALA A 187 -15.33 -0.05 -13.21
CA ALA A 187 -14.30 -0.40 -12.21
C ALA A 187 -13.83 0.83 -11.45
N PHE A 188 -13.55 1.93 -12.16
CA PHE A 188 -13.21 3.21 -11.54
C PHE A 188 -14.30 3.69 -10.59
N ASP A 189 -15.53 3.79 -11.08
CA ASP A 189 -16.66 4.31 -10.28
C ASP A 189 -16.90 3.47 -9.01
N LEU A 190 -16.76 2.14 -9.10
CA LEU A 190 -16.91 1.24 -7.96
C LEU A 190 -15.74 1.38 -6.97
N THR A 191 -14.51 1.38 -7.47
CA THR A 191 -13.32 1.44 -6.60
C THR A 191 -13.18 2.82 -5.96
N ASP A 192 -13.50 3.90 -6.67
CA ASP A 192 -13.49 5.26 -6.12
C ASP A 192 -14.50 5.42 -4.98
N GLU A 193 -15.73 4.91 -5.16
CA GLU A 193 -16.72 4.91 -4.09
C GLU A 193 -16.23 4.09 -2.87
N CYS A 194 -15.75 2.86 -3.10
CA CYS A 194 -15.33 1.98 -2.02
C CYS A 194 -14.11 2.50 -1.26
N ARG A 195 -13.11 3.09 -1.94
CA ARG A 195 -11.89 3.63 -1.28
C ARG A 195 -12.18 4.81 -0.36
N ARG A 196 -13.25 5.57 -0.62
CA ARG A 196 -13.67 6.71 0.23
C ARG A 196 -14.15 6.26 1.60
N ASP A 197 -14.59 5.01 1.73
CA ASP A 197 -15.03 4.42 2.99
C ASP A 197 -13.88 3.75 3.78
N VAL A 198 -12.68 3.65 3.20
CA VAL A 198 -11.51 3.09 3.89
C VAL A 198 -11.00 4.09 4.94
N PRO A 199 -10.93 3.71 6.22
CA PRO A 199 -10.42 4.59 7.27
C PRO A 199 -9.00 5.06 6.96
N ALA A 200 -8.76 6.35 7.08
CA ALA A 200 -7.44 6.98 6.90
C ALA A 200 -7.29 8.22 7.77
N MET A 201 -6.09 8.82 7.78
CA MET A 201 -5.80 10.03 8.55
C MET A 201 -6.34 11.28 7.85
N ASP A 202 -6.20 11.32 6.52
CA ASP A 202 -6.60 12.46 5.69
C ASP A 202 -7.80 12.08 4.80
N ALA A 203 -8.59 13.08 4.41
CA ALA A 203 -9.70 12.89 3.49
C ALA A 203 -9.21 12.37 2.13
N PRO A 204 -9.99 11.52 1.44
CA PRO A 204 -9.64 11.07 0.10
C PRO A 204 -9.67 12.24 -0.88
N THR A 205 -8.65 12.35 -1.72
CA THR A 205 -8.62 13.29 -2.84
C THR A 205 -9.46 12.75 -3.99
N ASP A 206 -10.09 13.63 -4.75
CA ASP A 206 -10.70 13.26 -6.03
C ASP A 206 -9.60 12.80 -6.98
N VAL A 207 -9.84 11.68 -7.62
CA VAL A 207 -8.95 11.05 -8.60
C VAL A 207 -9.67 11.02 -9.93
N THR A 208 -9.01 11.43 -11.00
CA THR A 208 -9.55 11.31 -12.35
C THR A 208 -9.52 9.85 -12.82
N PHE A 209 -10.34 9.54 -13.81
CA PHE A 209 -10.32 8.21 -14.44
C PHE A 209 -8.93 7.87 -15.00
N GLU A 210 -8.24 8.84 -15.57
CA GLU A 210 -6.91 8.64 -16.17
C GLU A 210 -5.85 8.35 -15.09
N GLU A 211 -5.82 9.12 -14.00
CA GLU A 211 -4.95 8.85 -12.84
C GLU A 211 -5.21 7.44 -12.27
N TRP A 212 -6.49 7.07 -12.11
CA TRP A 212 -6.85 5.74 -11.64
C TRP A 212 -6.40 4.64 -12.63
N ARG A 213 -6.57 4.85 -13.94
CA ARG A 213 -6.15 3.90 -14.96
C ARG A 213 -4.65 3.61 -14.88
N GLN A 214 -3.85 4.68 -14.75
CA GLN A 214 -2.39 4.60 -14.60
C GLN A 214 -1.98 3.89 -13.30
N ASP A 215 -2.70 4.14 -12.21
CA ASP A 215 -2.39 3.56 -10.89
C ASP A 215 -2.80 2.09 -10.76
N TRP A 216 -3.83 1.68 -11.47
CA TRP A 216 -4.42 0.35 -11.34
C TRP A 216 -4.19 -0.51 -12.59
N ILE A 217 -4.70 -0.10 -13.74
CA ILE A 217 -4.69 -0.93 -14.95
C ILE A 217 -3.29 -1.02 -15.58
N ASP A 218 -2.58 0.11 -15.64
CA ASP A 218 -1.25 0.18 -16.24
C ASP A 218 -0.13 -0.20 -15.27
N ALA A 219 -0.46 -0.48 -14.00
CA ALA A 219 0.52 -0.90 -13.01
C ALA A 219 1.09 -2.29 -13.34
N PRO A 220 2.42 -2.49 -13.24
CA PRO A 220 3.07 -3.79 -13.49
C PRO A 220 2.54 -4.94 -12.62
N SER A 221 2.02 -4.61 -11.44
CA SER A 221 1.44 -5.55 -10.48
C SER A 221 -0.02 -5.90 -10.75
N PHE A 222 -0.68 -5.27 -11.72
CA PHE A 222 -2.11 -5.47 -12.00
C PHE A 222 -2.41 -6.89 -12.51
N LEU A 223 -3.49 -7.46 -12.00
CA LEU A 223 -3.98 -8.81 -12.35
C LEU A 223 -5.47 -8.72 -12.71
N PRO A 224 -5.83 -8.57 -14.00
CA PRO A 224 -7.22 -8.44 -14.41
C PRO A 224 -8.08 -9.67 -14.07
N ASP A 225 -7.52 -10.88 -14.11
CA ASP A 225 -8.19 -12.14 -13.72
C ASP A 225 -8.34 -12.30 -12.20
N ALA A 226 -7.63 -11.50 -11.42
CA ALA A 226 -7.72 -11.48 -9.95
C ALA A 226 -8.43 -10.24 -9.40
N PHE A 227 -9.07 -9.48 -10.27
CA PHE A 227 -9.94 -8.36 -9.91
C PHE A 227 -11.38 -8.84 -9.98
N PHE A 228 -11.91 -9.32 -8.85
CA PHE A 228 -13.23 -9.93 -8.75
C PHE A 228 -14.31 -8.89 -8.46
N ILE A 229 -15.47 -9.06 -9.09
CA ILE A 229 -16.59 -8.13 -9.05
C ILE A 229 -17.88 -8.90 -8.79
N ALA A 230 -18.73 -8.38 -7.92
CA ALA A 230 -20.11 -8.87 -7.73
C ALA A 230 -21.07 -7.97 -8.51
N ILE A 231 -21.87 -8.55 -9.40
CA ILE A 231 -22.74 -7.86 -10.35
C ILE A 231 -24.16 -8.36 -10.19
N ASP A 232 -25.13 -7.42 -10.06
CA ASP A 232 -26.55 -7.77 -9.95
C ASP A 232 -27.19 -8.11 -11.31
N ALA A 233 -28.44 -8.56 -11.27
CA ALA A 233 -29.21 -8.93 -12.46
C ALA A 233 -29.45 -7.75 -13.44
N LYS A 234 -29.26 -6.50 -12.98
CA LYS A 234 -29.35 -5.29 -13.81
C LYS A 234 -28.01 -4.86 -14.40
N GLY A 235 -26.94 -5.64 -14.18
CA GLY A 235 -25.58 -5.33 -14.64
C GLY A 235 -24.87 -4.27 -13.77
N ARG A 236 -25.39 -3.92 -12.60
CA ARG A 236 -24.75 -2.97 -11.70
C ARG A 236 -23.66 -3.66 -10.89
N TRP A 237 -22.50 -3.08 -10.84
CA TRP A 237 -21.36 -3.54 -10.04
C TRP A 237 -21.53 -3.12 -8.58
N LEU A 238 -21.59 -4.08 -7.67
CA LEU A 238 -21.96 -3.88 -6.26
C LEU A 238 -20.78 -3.97 -5.32
N ALA A 239 -19.76 -4.78 -5.65
CA ALA A 239 -18.63 -5.03 -4.79
C ALA A 239 -17.40 -5.43 -5.61
N VAL A 240 -16.24 -5.20 -5.04
CA VAL A 240 -14.92 -5.54 -5.60
C VAL A 240 -14.04 -6.21 -4.55
N SER A 241 -13.18 -7.12 -4.99
CA SER A 241 -12.03 -7.61 -4.23
C SER A 241 -10.92 -7.97 -5.21
N ASN A 242 -9.74 -7.37 -5.07
CA ASN A 242 -8.66 -7.59 -6.02
C ASN A 242 -7.37 -8.05 -5.36
N LEU A 243 -6.57 -8.79 -6.13
CA LEU A 243 -5.19 -9.11 -5.80
C LEU A 243 -4.23 -8.34 -6.70
N GLN A 244 -3.01 -8.12 -6.20
CA GLN A 244 -1.91 -7.52 -6.95
C GLN A 244 -0.68 -8.41 -6.83
N ARG A 245 0.05 -8.56 -7.92
CA ARG A 245 1.28 -9.38 -7.95
C ARG A 245 2.37 -8.71 -7.10
N SER A 246 3.11 -9.51 -6.34
CA SER A 246 4.46 -9.13 -5.92
C SER A 246 5.42 -9.48 -7.06
N ILE A 247 6.18 -8.52 -7.56
CA ILE A 247 7.06 -8.70 -8.71
C ILE A 247 8.38 -9.35 -8.25
N GLU A 248 8.96 -8.84 -7.18
CA GLU A 248 10.25 -9.31 -6.65
C GLU A 248 10.17 -10.65 -5.91
N ASP A 249 9.05 -10.91 -5.24
CA ASP A 249 8.87 -12.14 -4.47
C ASP A 249 7.58 -12.84 -4.90
N PRO A 250 7.65 -13.83 -5.79
CA PRO A 250 6.47 -14.55 -6.26
C PRO A 250 5.86 -15.52 -5.24
N SER A 251 6.45 -15.68 -4.07
CA SER A 251 5.92 -16.55 -3.01
C SER A 251 4.62 -16.02 -2.40
N PHE A 252 4.32 -14.75 -2.61
CA PHE A 252 3.09 -14.16 -2.07
C PHE A 252 2.39 -13.21 -3.06
N ILE A 253 1.15 -12.88 -2.73
CA ILE A 253 0.31 -11.94 -3.47
C ILE A 253 -0.31 -10.94 -2.51
N TRP A 254 -0.47 -9.68 -2.96
CA TRP A 254 -1.12 -8.64 -2.17
C TRP A 254 -2.64 -8.71 -2.30
N GLN A 255 -3.38 -8.68 -1.20
CA GLN A 255 -4.80 -8.36 -1.21
C GLN A 255 -4.94 -6.85 -1.23
N GLY A 256 -5.43 -6.32 -2.33
CA GLY A 256 -5.76 -4.92 -2.49
C GLY A 256 -7.10 -4.54 -1.85
N LEU A 257 -7.86 -3.68 -2.53
CA LEU A 257 -9.15 -3.21 -2.07
C LEU A 257 -10.17 -4.36 -2.01
N THR A 258 -10.84 -4.50 -0.87
CA THR A 258 -12.13 -5.20 -0.78
C THR A 258 -13.17 -4.19 -0.33
N GLY A 259 -14.16 -3.94 -1.18
CA GLY A 259 -15.19 -2.93 -0.93
C GLY A 259 -16.55 -3.37 -1.41
N VAL A 260 -17.58 -2.88 -0.74
CA VAL A 260 -18.99 -3.13 -1.08
C VAL A 260 -19.74 -1.80 -1.03
N ARG A 261 -20.48 -1.48 -2.09
CA ARG A 261 -21.35 -0.31 -2.11
C ARG A 261 -22.25 -0.30 -0.88
N ARG A 262 -22.48 0.87 -0.30
CA ARG A 262 -23.16 1.01 1.00
C ARG A 262 -24.53 0.29 1.03
N GLU A 263 -25.32 0.45 -0.02
CA GLU A 263 -26.66 -0.16 -0.16
C GLU A 263 -26.63 -1.68 -0.39
N ALA A 264 -25.46 -2.26 -0.72
CA ALA A 264 -25.29 -3.70 -0.94
C ALA A 264 -24.62 -4.43 0.23
N ARG A 265 -24.29 -3.72 1.31
CA ARG A 265 -23.66 -4.31 2.50
C ARG A 265 -24.59 -5.28 3.23
N GLY A 266 -24.00 -6.15 4.05
CA GLY A 266 -24.73 -7.16 4.82
C GLY A 266 -25.21 -8.36 4.01
N ARG A 267 -24.93 -8.43 2.69
CA ARG A 267 -25.39 -9.47 1.76
C ARG A 267 -24.36 -10.59 1.52
N GLY A 268 -23.22 -10.61 2.26
CA GLY A 268 -22.17 -11.63 2.13
C GLY A 268 -21.17 -11.39 0.98
N LEU A 269 -21.27 -10.28 0.22
CA LEU A 269 -20.49 -10.04 -1.00
C LEU A 269 -18.98 -10.00 -0.74
N ALA A 270 -18.54 -9.30 0.30
CA ALA A 270 -17.11 -9.21 0.63
C ALA A 270 -16.50 -10.59 0.90
N MET A 271 -17.19 -11.45 1.66
CA MET A 271 -16.74 -12.81 1.95
C MET A 271 -16.66 -13.63 0.66
N ALA A 272 -17.72 -13.63 -0.17
CA ALA A 272 -17.74 -14.40 -1.41
C ALA A 272 -16.61 -14.00 -2.37
N LEU A 273 -16.36 -12.69 -2.53
CA LEU A 273 -15.26 -12.18 -3.36
C LEU A 273 -13.88 -12.54 -2.78
N LYS A 274 -13.69 -12.44 -1.45
CA LYS A 274 -12.44 -12.87 -0.83
C LYS A 274 -12.19 -14.36 -0.95
N LEU A 275 -13.23 -15.19 -0.94
CA LEU A 275 -13.08 -16.63 -1.25
C LEU A 275 -12.62 -16.83 -2.70
N ALA A 276 -13.10 -16.03 -3.65
CA ALA A 276 -12.61 -16.07 -5.02
C ALA A 276 -11.13 -15.66 -5.11
N THR A 277 -10.69 -14.64 -4.35
CA THR A 277 -9.26 -14.26 -4.31
C THR A 277 -8.38 -15.37 -3.73
N VAL A 278 -8.82 -16.09 -2.68
CA VAL A 278 -8.07 -17.23 -2.14
C VAL A 278 -8.00 -18.38 -3.15
N ARG A 279 -9.10 -18.67 -3.87
CA ARG A 279 -9.08 -19.70 -4.95
C ARG A 279 -8.09 -19.33 -6.05
N TYR A 280 -8.05 -18.06 -6.44
CA TYR A 280 -7.07 -17.58 -7.41
C TYR A 280 -5.64 -17.76 -6.91
N ALA A 281 -5.33 -17.29 -5.70
CA ALA A 281 -4.01 -17.42 -5.09
C ALA A 281 -3.56 -18.89 -5.01
N ARG A 282 -4.46 -19.81 -4.65
CA ARG A 282 -4.19 -21.26 -4.61
C ARG A 282 -3.84 -21.81 -6.01
N ARG A 283 -4.55 -21.39 -7.05
CA ARG A 283 -4.22 -21.80 -8.43
C ARG A 283 -2.87 -21.27 -8.92
N CYS A 284 -2.46 -20.09 -8.42
CA CYS A 284 -1.15 -19.52 -8.72
C CYS A 284 -0.01 -20.19 -7.94
N GLY A 285 -0.31 -21.04 -6.93
CA GLY A 285 0.69 -21.73 -6.14
C GLY A 285 1.47 -20.81 -5.19
N VAL A 286 0.91 -19.64 -4.83
CA VAL A 286 1.57 -18.74 -3.86
C VAL A 286 1.37 -19.23 -2.45
N ASP A 287 2.36 -19.01 -1.58
CA ASP A 287 2.32 -19.45 -0.19
C ASP A 287 1.37 -18.60 0.65
N HIS A 288 1.33 -17.28 0.39
CA HIS A 288 0.61 -16.34 1.24
C HIS A 288 -0.16 -15.28 0.47
N ILE A 289 -1.29 -14.85 1.06
CA ILE A 289 -1.94 -13.58 0.77
C ILE A 289 -1.61 -12.62 1.90
N LYS A 290 -1.04 -11.45 1.58
CA LYS A 290 -0.73 -10.38 2.55
C LYS A 290 -1.70 -9.21 2.39
N THR A 291 -2.10 -8.58 3.50
CA THR A 291 -3.00 -7.41 3.50
C THR A 291 -2.74 -6.50 4.68
N TRP A 292 -3.20 -5.25 4.58
CA TRP A 292 -3.20 -4.29 5.70
C TRP A 292 -4.59 -3.73 5.95
N ASN A 293 -4.90 -3.50 7.21
CA ASN A 293 -6.14 -2.84 7.60
C ASN A 293 -5.89 -1.90 8.79
N ASP A 294 -6.40 -0.68 8.68
CA ASP A 294 -6.50 0.23 9.82
C ASP A 294 -7.25 -0.46 10.97
N GLN A 295 -6.77 -0.31 12.20
CA GLN A 295 -7.39 -0.89 13.39
C GLN A 295 -8.86 -0.49 13.60
N ARG A 296 -9.29 0.61 13.00
CA ARG A 296 -10.67 1.10 13.03
C ARG A 296 -11.58 0.39 12.02
N ASN A 297 -11.02 -0.31 11.02
CA ASN A 297 -11.80 -1.04 10.02
C ASN A 297 -12.28 -2.39 10.58
N ARG A 298 -13.10 -2.33 11.63
CA ARG A 298 -13.61 -3.51 12.33
C ARG A 298 -14.32 -4.53 11.43
N PRO A 299 -15.17 -4.12 10.46
CA PRO A 299 -15.83 -5.08 9.58
C PRO A 299 -14.84 -5.91 8.74
N MET A 300 -13.80 -5.27 8.18
CA MET A 300 -12.80 -5.98 7.37
C MET A 300 -11.88 -6.85 8.23
N LEU A 301 -11.48 -6.36 9.41
CA LEU A 301 -10.72 -7.16 10.37
C LEU A 301 -11.47 -8.43 10.78
N ALA A 302 -12.78 -8.33 11.05
CA ALA A 302 -13.61 -9.48 11.39
C ALA A 302 -13.69 -10.52 10.25
N ILE A 303 -13.79 -10.07 8.99
CA ILE A 303 -13.75 -10.96 7.82
C ILE A 303 -12.39 -11.65 7.73
N ASN A 304 -11.29 -10.92 7.86
CA ASN A 304 -9.94 -11.48 7.80
C ASN A 304 -9.69 -12.49 8.92
N GLU A 305 -10.10 -12.18 10.15
CA GLU A 305 -10.00 -13.08 11.29
C GLU A 305 -10.82 -14.38 11.08
N ALA A 306 -12.06 -14.24 10.60
CA ALA A 306 -12.91 -15.40 10.27
C ALA A 306 -12.26 -16.30 9.20
N MET A 307 -11.58 -15.69 8.21
CA MET A 307 -10.86 -16.40 7.15
C MET A 307 -9.53 -17.01 7.61
N GLY A 308 -9.06 -16.70 8.82
CA GLY A 308 -7.79 -17.24 9.33
C GLY A 308 -6.56 -16.42 8.95
N PHE A 309 -6.72 -15.16 8.57
CA PHE A 309 -5.57 -14.24 8.42
C PHE A 309 -4.90 -14.03 9.78
N ALA A 310 -3.65 -14.43 9.90
CA ALA A 310 -2.84 -14.25 11.10
C ALA A 310 -2.25 -12.85 11.16
N LYS A 311 -2.53 -12.12 12.24
CA LYS A 311 -1.96 -10.78 12.47
C LYS A 311 -0.45 -10.85 12.63
N GLN A 312 0.23 -9.91 12.01
CA GLN A 312 1.66 -9.66 12.12
C GLN A 312 1.90 -8.41 12.98
N PRO A 313 3.14 -8.10 13.38
CA PRO A 313 3.45 -6.84 14.04
C PRO A 313 2.92 -5.65 13.24
N SER A 314 2.25 -4.73 13.93
CA SER A 314 1.56 -3.60 13.29
C SER A 314 2.53 -2.57 12.71
N TRP A 315 2.06 -1.81 11.74
CA TRP A 315 2.66 -0.54 11.35
C TRP A 315 2.05 0.58 12.20
N ILE A 316 2.92 1.29 12.91
CA ILE A 316 2.58 2.45 13.71
C ILE A 316 2.64 3.66 12.78
N GLY A 317 1.49 4.26 12.49
CA GLY A 317 1.42 5.55 11.81
C GLY A 317 1.72 6.66 12.79
N ILE A 318 2.70 7.49 12.46
CA ILE A 318 3.22 8.56 13.30
C ILE A 318 3.12 9.91 12.59
N GLU A 319 2.96 10.98 13.36
CA GLU A 319 2.89 12.35 12.88
C GLU A 319 3.93 13.24 13.58
N LEU A 320 4.60 14.08 12.82
CA LEU A 320 5.41 15.20 13.31
C LEU A 320 4.71 16.50 12.96
N ARG A 321 4.25 17.25 13.96
CA ARG A 321 3.69 18.59 13.79
C ARG A 321 4.81 19.62 13.75
N LEU A 322 4.77 20.51 12.78
CA LEU A 322 5.79 21.54 12.55
C LEU A 322 5.28 22.94 12.87
N ARG A 323 3.97 23.12 12.83
CA ARG A 323 3.27 24.33 13.25
C ARG A 323 1.88 23.98 13.83
N PRO A 324 1.28 24.87 14.65
CA PRO A 324 -0.02 24.66 15.26
C PRO A 324 -1.15 24.38 14.27
#